data_8be266fa84edcd669ce77a2c869900f3
#
_entry.id   8be266fa84edcd669ce77a2c869900f3
#
_cell.length_a   1.000
_cell.length_b   1.000
_cell.length_c   1.000
_cell.angle_alpha   90.00
_cell.angle_beta   90.00
_cell.angle_gamma   90.00
#
_symmetry.space_group_name_H-M   'P 1'
#
loop_
_entity.id
_entity.type
_entity.pdbx_description
1 polymer ?
#
loop_
_entity_poly.entity_id
_entity_poly.type
_entity_poly.pdbx_seq_one_letter_code
_entity_poly.pdbx_strand_id
1 'polypeptide(L)'
;MADTIDILKELALQVRYATQENENTAERVGRTLVGILNLLSKYSPKELEKIFLRKDRADGTNFLLKFGEFIDSMVAGKGAGIFPDGRAQFERLEVRDSLTVLELIFNRLSAMESDYSFSES
;
A
#
# COMPACT_ATOMS: atom_id res chain seq x y z
N MET A 1 -6.14 -19.48 20.34
CA MET A 1 -5.20 -19.77 19.24
C MET A 1 -5.86 -19.43 17.92
N ALA A 2 -5.18 -18.65 17.08
CA ALA A 2 -5.71 -18.33 15.78
C ALA A 2 -5.52 -19.52 14.83
N ASP A 3 -6.59 -19.92 14.17
CA ASP A 3 -6.49 -20.97 13.16
C ASP A 3 -5.89 -20.38 11.89
N THR A 4 -4.92 -21.09 11.32
CA THR A 4 -4.35 -20.74 10.03
C THR A 4 -5.22 -21.32 8.92
N ILE A 5 -5.01 -20.82 7.70
CA ILE A 5 -5.72 -21.33 6.52
C ILE A 5 -5.44 -22.84 6.36
N ASP A 6 -4.22 -23.28 6.61
CA ASP A 6 -3.86 -24.68 6.47
C ASP A 6 -4.60 -25.56 7.48
N ILE A 7 -4.69 -25.11 8.73
CA ILE A 7 -5.42 -25.84 9.76
C ILE A 7 -6.90 -25.91 9.42
N LEU A 8 -7.49 -24.80 8.98
CA LEU A 8 -8.90 -24.76 8.59
C LEU A 8 -9.20 -25.65 7.39
N LYS A 9 -8.28 -25.67 6.43
CA LYS A 9 -8.41 -26.52 5.25
C LYS A 9 -8.40 -28.00 5.66
N GLU A 10 -7.53 -28.38 6.57
CA GLU A 10 -7.46 -29.75 7.07
C GLU A 10 -8.75 -30.13 7.80
N LEU A 11 -9.26 -29.23 8.65
CA LEU A 11 -10.52 -29.47 9.34
C LEU A 11 -11.68 -29.64 8.35
N ALA A 12 -11.71 -28.81 7.32
CA ALA A 12 -12.74 -28.90 6.29
C ALA A 12 -12.66 -30.23 5.53
N LEU A 13 -11.45 -30.72 5.24
CA LEU A 13 -11.27 -32.01 4.59
C LEU A 13 -11.70 -33.16 5.47
N GLN A 14 -11.47 -33.08 6.78
CA GLN A 14 -11.96 -34.07 7.72
C GLN A 14 -13.50 -34.15 7.68
N VAL A 15 -14.16 -32.99 7.62
CA VAL A 15 -15.62 -32.96 7.50
C VAL A 15 -16.08 -33.58 6.18
N ARG A 16 -15.41 -33.21 5.07
CA ARG A 16 -15.76 -33.69 3.75
C ARG A 16 -15.63 -35.21 3.59
N TYR A 17 -14.58 -35.77 4.15
CA TYR A 17 -14.27 -37.19 3.98
C TYR A 17 -14.72 -38.08 5.14
N ALA A 18 -15.52 -37.54 6.05
CA ALA A 18 -16.12 -38.34 7.10
C ALA A 18 -17.09 -39.39 6.51
N THR A 19 -16.90 -40.64 6.89
CA THR A 19 -17.67 -41.76 6.36
C THR A 19 -18.43 -42.52 7.43
N GLN A 20 -18.10 -42.32 8.69
CA GLN A 20 -18.68 -43.04 9.81
C GLN A 20 -19.77 -42.18 10.47
N GLU A 21 -20.76 -42.86 11.06
CA GLU A 21 -21.79 -42.19 11.81
C GLU A 21 -21.21 -41.39 12.96
N ASN A 22 -21.71 -40.17 13.15
CA ASN A 22 -21.28 -39.26 14.21
C ASN A 22 -19.80 -38.80 14.12
N GLU A 23 -19.16 -39.03 13.00
CA GLU A 23 -17.78 -38.56 12.79
C GLU A 23 -17.70 -37.04 12.69
N ASN A 24 -18.72 -36.41 12.08
CA ASN A 24 -18.82 -34.96 12.02
C ASN A 24 -19.61 -34.45 13.23
N THR A 25 -18.88 -34.22 14.32
CA THR A 25 -19.49 -33.72 15.55
C THR A 25 -19.80 -32.23 15.43
N ALA A 26 -20.70 -31.75 16.29
CA ALA A 26 -21.01 -30.33 16.37
C ALA A 26 -19.74 -29.51 16.66
N GLU A 27 -18.85 -30.05 17.47
CA GLU A 27 -17.57 -29.40 17.77
C GLU A 27 -16.69 -29.27 16.53
N ARG A 28 -16.55 -30.33 15.75
CA ARG A 28 -15.74 -30.32 14.53
C ARG A 28 -16.27 -29.33 13.51
N VAL A 29 -17.56 -29.40 13.21
CA VAL A 29 -18.19 -28.53 12.24
C VAL A 29 -18.20 -27.09 12.75
N GLY A 30 -18.56 -26.89 14.02
CA GLY A 30 -18.61 -25.56 14.63
C GLY A 30 -17.24 -24.90 14.68
N ARG A 31 -16.21 -25.64 15.03
CA ARG A 31 -14.83 -25.10 15.05
C ARG A 31 -14.40 -24.66 13.66
N THR A 32 -14.72 -25.44 12.64
CA THR A 32 -14.40 -25.10 11.26
C THR A 32 -15.09 -23.81 10.85
N LEU A 33 -16.40 -23.70 11.10
CA LEU A 33 -17.18 -22.53 10.73
C LEU A 33 -16.74 -21.27 11.50
N VAL A 34 -16.55 -21.39 12.80
CA VAL A 34 -16.10 -20.25 13.62
C VAL A 34 -14.71 -19.81 13.22
N GLY A 35 -13.82 -20.76 12.94
CA GLY A 35 -12.47 -20.44 12.46
C GLY A 35 -12.48 -19.65 11.16
N ILE A 36 -13.32 -20.07 10.22
CA ILE A 36 -13.49 -19.38 8.94
C ILE A 36 -14.02 -17.97 9.15
N LEU A 37 -15.04 -17.82 9.98
CA LEU A 37 -15.62 -16.51 10.27
C LEU A 37 -14.61 -15.58 10.95
N ASN A 38 -13.83 -16.11 11.89
CA ASN A 38 -12.80 -15.32 12.56
C ASN A 38 -11.71 -14.88 11.57
N LEU A 39 -11.35 -15.75 10.64
CA LEU A 39 -10.37 -15.40 9.61
C LEU A 39 -10.92 -14.33 8.68
N LEU A 40 -12.17 -14.48 8.24
CA LEU A 40 -12.81 -13.49 7.36
C LEU A 40 -12.95 -12.14 8.01
N SER A 41 -13.15 -12.08 9.34
CA SER A 41 -13.28 -10.80 10.03
C SER A 41 -12.03 -9.95 9.92
N LYS A 42 -10.86 -10.56 9.74
CA LYS A 42 -9.59 -9.84 9.54
C LYS A 42 -9.51 -9.18 8.17
N TYR A 43 -10.33 -9.60 7.24
CA TYR A 43 -10.33 -9.10 5.87
C TYR A 43 -11.62 -8.36 5.52
N SER A 44 -12.38 -7.93 6.55
CA SER A 44 -13.56 -7.11 6.31
C SER A 44 -13.15 -5.77 5.71
N PRO A 45 -14.03 -5.08 4.98
CA PRO A 45 -13.70 -3.76 4.43
C PRO A 45 -13.18 -2.79 5.48
N LYS A 46 -13.73 -2.86 6.69
CA LYS A 46 -13.33 -1.99 7.79
C LYS A 46 -11.89 -2.25 8.24
N GLU A 47 -11.47 -3.50 8.25
CA GLU A 47 -10.10 -3.86 8.60
C GLU A 47 -9.12 -3.56 7.46
N LEU A 48 -9.55 -3.80 6.22
CA LEU A 48 -8.70 -3.54 5.06
C LEU A 48 -8.45 -2.04 4.85
N GLU A 49 -9.39 -1.19 5.25
CA GLU A 49 -9.23 0.26 5.18
C GLU A 49 -8.03 0.75 6.00
N LYS A 50 -7.62 0.00 7.01
CA LYS A 50 -6.47 0.37 7.84
C LYS A 50 -5.14 0.06 7.19
N ILE A 51 -5.15 -0.80 6.17
CA ILE A 51 -3.94 -1.34 5.55
C ILE A 51 -3.74 -0.81 4.14
N PHE A 52 -4.81 -0.66 3.37
CA PHE A 52 -4.75 -0.30 1.96
C PHE A 52 -5.46 1.02 1.69
N LEU A 53 -4.92 1.76 0.73
CA LEU A 53 -5.59 2.95 0.23
C LEU A 53 -6.79 2.56 -0.63
N ARG A 54 -7.89 3.27 -0.47
CA ARG A 54 -9.11 3.01 -1.24
C ARG A 54 -9.03 3.67 -2.61
N LYS A 55 -9.67 3.01 -3.58
CA LYS A 55 -9.76 3.53 -4.95
C LYS A 55 -11.10 4.18 -5.23
N ASP A 56 -12.10 3.97 -4.39
CA ASP A 56 -13.48 4.38 -4.62
C ASP A 56 -13.85 5.68 -3.93
N ARG A 57 -12.94 6.25 -3.17
CA ARG A 57 -13.13 7.54 -2.50
C ARG A 57 -11.78 8.11 -2.10
N ALA A 58 -11.77 9.36 -1.68
CA ALA A 58 -10.57 9.99 -1.14
C ALA A 58 -10.10 9.23 0.10
N ASP A 59 -8.81 8.99 0.14
CA ASP A 59 -8.18 8.28 1.25
C ASP A 59 -6.75 8.77 1.38
N GLY A 60 -6.10 8.49 2.50
CA GLY A 60 -4.77 8.97 2.74
C GLY A 60 -3.98 8.12 3.70
N THR A 61 -2.71 8.46 3.84
CA THR A 61 -1.81 7.82 4.77
C THR A 61 -1.00 8.86 5.52
N ASN A 62 -0.66 8.55 6.77
CA ASN A 62 0.23 9.38 7.57
C ASN A 62 1.68 8.92 7.50
N PHE A 63 1.99 8.02 6.58
CA PHE A 63 3.32 7.46 6.43
C PHE A 63 3.92 7.82 5.09
N LEU A 64 5.23 7.78 5.01
CA LEU A 64 5.96 7.99 3.77
C LEU A 64 5.60 6.94 2.73
N LEU A 65 5.26 7.37 1.52
CA LEU A 65 5.10 6.49 0.38
C LEU A 65 6.40 6.49 -0.41
N LYS A 66 6.97 5.31 -0.60
CA LYS A 66 8.23 5.13 -1.32
C LYS A 66 8.02 4.37 -2.62
N PHE A 67 8.79 4.72 -3.63
CA PHE A 67 8.79 4.02 -4.92
C PHE A 67 10.21 3.59 -5.24
N GLY A 68 10.41 2.29 -5.37
CA GLY A 68 11.73 1.72 -5.54
C GLY A 68 12.56 1.82 -4.28
N GLU A 69 13.88 1.81 -4.46
CA GLU A 69 14.80 2.02 -3.35
C GLU A 69 14.92 3.52 -3.11
N PHE A 70 14.37 3.98 -1.99
CA PHE A 70 14.33 5.41 -1.70
C PHE A 70 15.37 5.81 -0.66
N ILE A 71 16.17 6.83 -1.00
CA ILE A 71 17.14 7.44 -0.09
C ILE A 71 16.84 8.93 -0.03
N ASP A 72 16.52 9.42 1.17
CA ASP A 72 16.21 10.83 1.40
C ASP A 72 17.48 11.68 1.39
N SER A 73 17.70 12.38 0.29
CA SER A 73 18.81 13.33 0.18
C SER A 73 18.61 14.17 -1.08
N MET A 74 18.90 15.45 -0.99
CA MET A 74 18.83 16.33 -2.17
C MET A 74 19.95 16.08 -3.17
N VAL A 75 21.09 15.63 -2.71
CA VAL A 75 22.29 15.50 -3.55
C VAL A 75 22.58 14.06 -3.91
N ALA A 76 22.48 13.17 -2.93
CA ALA A 76 22.83 11.76 -3.10
C ALA A 76 21.62 10.83 -2.95
N GLY A 77 20.42 11.36 -3.09
CA GLY A 77 19.19 10.59 -2.96
C GLY A 77 18.95 9.65 -4.12
N LYS A 78 18.01 8.75 -3.94
CA LYS A 78 17.66 7.74 -4.90
C LYS A 78 16.17 7.44 -4.83
N GLY A 79 15.55 7.15 -5.99
CA GLY A 79 14.15 6.78 -6.06
C GLY A 79 13.21 7.95 -5.83
N ALA A 80 11.99 7.64 -5.44
CA ALA A 80 10.96 8.65 -5.20
C ALA A 80 10.25 8.40 -3.88
N GLY A 81 9.86 9.48 -3.20
CA GLY A 81 9.14 9.40 -1.95
C GLY A 81 8.24 10.60 -1.76
N ILE A 82 7.06 10.36 -1.21
CA ILE A 82 6.11 11.40 -0.85
C ILE A 82 5.90 11.34 0.66
N PHE A 83 6.21 12.45 1.32
CA PHE A 83 6.15 12.54 2.78
C PHE A 83 4.81 13.07 3.25
N PRO A 84 4.35 12.68 4.44
CA PRO A 84 3.06 13.15 4.95
C PRO A 84 3.04 14.64 5.28
N ASP A 85 4.18 15.29 5.40
CA ASP A 85 4.28 16.74 5.62
C ASP A 85 4.09 17.56 4.33
N GLY A 86 3.87 16.92 3.20
CA GLY A 86 3.66 17.60 1.94
C GLY A 86 4.91 17.71 1.07
N ARG A 87 6.04 17.22 1.53
CA ARG A 87 7.29 17.24 0.77
C ARG A 87 7.38 15.98 -0.10
N ALA A 88 7.96 16.11 -1.28
CA ALA A 88 8.18 14.98 -2.18
C ALA A 88 9.54 15.08 -2.83
N GLN A 89 10.17 13.93 -3.08
CA GLN A 89 11.46 13.86 -3.77
C GLN A 89 11.36 12.88 -4.94
N PHE A 90 11.88 13.31 -6.09
CA PHE A 90 11.93 12.52 -7.31
C PHE A 90 13.30 12.65 -7.95
N GLU A 91 13.78 11.59 -8.59
CA GLU A 91 14.97 11.70 -9.42
C GLU A 91 14.69 12.49 -10.68
N ARG A 92 13.51 12.30 -11.25
CA ARG A 92 13.05 13.00 -12.45
C ARG A 92 11.58 13.29 -12.31
N LEU A 93 11.20 14.44 -12.81
CA LEU A 93 9.79 14.83 -12.89
C LEU A 93 9.50 15.32 -14.29
N GLU A 94 8.61 14.64 -14.98
CA GLU A 94 8.15 15.04 -16.31
C GLU A 94 6.70 15.51 -16.20
N VAL A 95 6.45 16.74 -16.57
CA VAL A 95 5.11 17.33 -16.56
C VAL A 95 4.67 17.54 -17.99
N ARG A 96 3.57 16.88 -18.38
CA ARG A 96 3.15 16.87 -19.76
C ARG A 96 2.52 18.18 -20.22
N ASP A 97 1.77 18.83 -19.38
CA ASP A 97 1.04 20.03 -19.76
C ASP A 97 1.57 21.29 -19.07
N SER A 98 1.33 21.43 -17.79
CA SER A 98 1.73 22.64 -17.08
C SER A 98 2.10 22.36 -15.63
N LEU A 99 2.99 23.18 -15.10
CA LEU A 99 3.41 23.14 -13.70
C LEU A 99 3.19 24.52 -13.10
N THR A 100 2.40 24.59 -12.03
CA THR A 100 2.14 25.83 -11.31
C THR A 100 2.85 25.79 -9.98
N VAL A 101 3.73 26.74 -9.72
CA VAL A 101 4.47 26.85 -8.46
C VAL A 101 4.44 28.29 -7.97
N LEU A 102 4.46 28.46 -6.64
CA LEU A 102 4.58 29.78 -6.05
C LEU A 102 6.03 30.24 -6.03
N GLU A 103 6.96 29.32 -5.78
CA GLU A 103 8.36 29.61 -5.73
C GLU A 103 9.15 28.47 -6.33
N LEU A 104 10.13 28.78 -7.17
CA LEU A 104 10.97 27.78 -7.81
C LEU A 104 12.43 28.05 -7.44
N ILE A 105 13.08 27.07 -6.84
CA ILE A 105 14.46 27.14 -6.40
C ILE A 105 15.31 26.20 -7.25
N PHE A 106 16.34 26.74 -7.90
CA PHE A 106 17.28 25.95 -8.69
C PHE A 106 18.59 25.78 -7.92
N ASN A 107 18.96 24.53 -7.67
CA ASN A 107 20.24 24.21 -7.07
C ASN A 107 21.31 23.97 -8.14
N ARG A 108 20.88 23.75 -9.40
CA ARG A 108 21.76 23.50 -10.52
C ARG A 108 21.09 23.94 -11.81
N LEU A 109 21.75 24.80 -12.57
CA LEU A 109 21.17 25.42 -13.76
C LEU A 109 21.85 25.01 -15.07
N SER A 110 22.55 23.90 -15.11
CA SER A 110 23.40 23.51 -16.23
C SER A 110 22.69 23.43 -17.58
N ALA A 111 21.40 23.19 -17.59
CA ALA A 111 20.65 23.01 -18.83
C ALA A 111 19.90 24.25 -19.29
N MET A 112 20.02 25.37 -18.56
CA MET A 112 19.19 26.54 -18.82
C MET A 112 19.95 27.81 -19.13
N GLU A 113 21.25 27.76 -19.31
CA GLU A 113 22.04 28.97 -19.53
C GLU A 113 21.61 29.74 -20.79
N SER A 114 21.34 29.03 -21.86
CA SER A 114 20.95 29.67 -23.11
C SER A 114 19.55 30.28 -23.06
N ASP A 115 18.69 29.80 -22.17
CA ASP A 115 17.32 30.24 -22.08
C ASP A 115 17.16 31.49 -21.24
N TYR A 116 18.13 31.80 -20.41
CA TYR A 116 18.05 33.00 -19.59
C TYR A 116 18.34 34.28 -20.32
N SER A 117 18.96 34.20 -21.46
CA SER A 117 19.34 35.41 -22.21
C SER A 117 18.14 36.19 -22.71
N PHE A 118 17.03 35.56 -22.96
CA PHE A 118 15.85 36.25 -23.48
C PHE A 118 15.02 36.94 -22.41
N SER A 119 15.16 36.57 -21.17
CA SER A 119 14.34 37.11 -20.08
C SER A 119 14.81 38.48 -19.62
N GLU A 120 15.89 38.99 -20.15
CA GLU A 120 16.47 40.26 -19.75
C GLU A 120 16.06 41.42 -20.61
N SER A 121 15.08 41.29 -21.38
CA SER A 121 14.59 42.36 -22.25
C SER A 121 14.11 43.59 -21.49
#